data_2048fde519e2746c454571d795b595b5
#
_entry.id   2048fde519e2746c454571d795b595b5
#
_cell.length_a   1.000
_cell.length_b   1.000
_cell.length_c   1.000
_cell.angle_alpha   90.00
_cell.angle_beta   90.00
_cell.angle_gamma   90.00
#
_symmetry.space_group_name_H-M   'P 1'
#
loop_
_entity.id
_entity.type
_entity.pdbx_description
1 polymer ?
#
loop_
_entity_poly.entity_id
_entity_poly.type
_entity_poly.pdbx_seq_one_letter_code
_entity_poly.pdbx_strand_id
1 'polypeptide(L)' 'DLEFGIGSDCHIEGAIIDKNPIFGHGVTIKPFPRGTEIDGGNYYVRDGIVVIPKNTVLADETYIGPEKSQPEQVIQGETD' A
#
# COMPACT_ATOMS: atom_id res chain seq x y z
N ASP A 1 14.05 -15.12 -12.73
CA ASP A 1 15.04 -14.27 -12.09
C ASP A 1 14.38 -13.32 -11.12
N LEU A 2 14.63 -13.51 -9.85
CA LEU A 2 14.03 -12.69 -8.84
C LEU A 2 14.89 -11.49 -8.57
N GLU A 3 14.35 -10.32 -8.74
CA GLU A 3 15.10 -9.12 -8.51
C GLU A 3 14.37 -8.20 -7.59
N PHE A 4 15.12 -7.48 -6.80
CA PHE A 4 14.53 -6.43 -5.99
C PHE A 4 14.08 -5.33 -6.91
N GLY A 5 12.96 -4.77 -6.60
CA GLY A 5 12.47 -3.66 -7.38
C GLY A 5 10.97 -3.60 -7.41
N ILE A 6 10.51 -2.70 -8.21
CA ILE A 6 9.10 -2.38 -8.33
C ILE A 6 8.67 -2.79 -9.72
N GLY A 7 7.66 -3.61 -9.79
CA GLY A 7 7.16 -4.10 -11.07
C GLY A 7 6.57 -3.00 -11.93
N SER A 8 6.05 -3.38 -13.08
CA SER A 8 5.52 -2.40 -14.02
C SER A 8 4.12 -1.97 -13.61
N ASP A 9 3.73 -0.81 -14.10
CA ASP A 9 2.40 -0.25 -13.85
C ASP A 9 2.10 0.01 -12.39
N CYS A 10 3.11 0.26 -11.59
CA CYS A 10 2.91 0.60 -10.20
C CYS A 10 2.70 2.10 -10.05
N HIS A 11 1.89 2.46 -9.08
CA HIS A 11 1.62 3.86 -8.79
C HIS A 11 1.90 4.10 -7.31
N ILE A 12 2.95 4.82 -6.99
CA ILE A 12 3.38 5.00 -5.62
C ILE A 12 3.49 6.48 -5.31
N GLU A 13 2.75 6.93 -4.29
CA GLU A 13 2.75 8.32 -3.88
C GLU A 13 3.07 8.43 -2.41
N GLY A 14 3.92 9.37 -2.06
CA GLY A 14 4.10 9.73 -0.67
C GLY A 14 4.46 8.60 0.26
N ALA A 15 5.29 7.69 -0.18
CA ALA A 15 5.66 6.53 0.63
C ALA A 15 7.15 6.53 0.90
N ILE A 16 7.52 5.95 2.03
CA ILE A 16 8.92 5.73 2.36
C ILE A 16 9.17 4.24 2.20
N ILE A 17 10.07 3.87 1.29
CA ILE A 17 10.33 2.48 0.99
C ILE A 17 11.77 2.19 1.35
N ASP A 18 11.96 1.24 2.27
CA ASP A 18 13.28 0.85 2.71
C ASP A 18 13.92 -0.10 1.69
N LYS A 19 14.98 -0.76 2.08
CA LYS A 19 15.80 -1.54 1.14
C LYS A 19 15.13 -2.80 0.66
N ASN A 20 15.52 -3.20 -0.53
CA ASN A 20 15.17 -4.51 -1.10
C ASN A 20 13.67 -4.73 -1.21
N PRO A 21 12.93 -3.77 -1.77
CA PRO A 21 11.51 -4.02 -1.99
C PRO A 21 11.34 -5.00 -3.14
N ILE A 22 10.32 -5.83 -3.05
CA ILE A 22 9.94 -6.69 -4.16
C ILE A 22 8.44 -6.49 -4.36
N PHE A 23 8.10 -5.69 -5.33
CA PHE A 23 6.69 -5.40 -5.61
C PHE A 23 6.32 -6.04 -6.93
N GLY A 24 5.18 -6.67 -6.95
CA GLY A 24 4.64 -7.19 -8.19
C GLY A 24 4.19 -6.08 -9.11
N HIS A 25 3.46 -6.43 -10.14
CA HIS A 25 2.98 -5.46 -11.11
C HIS A 25 1.66 -4.87 -10.62
N GLY A 26 1.41 -3.63 -10.97
CA GLY A 26 0.14 -3.00 -10.66
C GLY A 26 -0.07 -2.63 -9.21
N VAL A 27 1.00 -2.55 -8.43
CA VAL A 27 0.89 -2.19 -7.02
C VAL A 27 0.60 -0.69 -6.91
N THR A 28 -0.37 -0.34 -6.08
CA THR A 28 -0.72 1.05 -5.85
C THR A 28 -0.56 1.38 -4.39
N ILE A 29 0.17 2.45 -4.09
CA ILE A 29 0.35 2.94 -2.73
C ILE A 29 0.02 4.43 -2.73
N LYS A 30 -0.91 4.82 -1.86
CA LYS A 30 -1.32 6.21 -1.75
C LYS A 30 -1.29 6.65 -0.30
N PRO A 31 -1.07 7.93 -0.05
CA PRO A 31 -1.01 8.41 1.33
C PRO A 31 -2.40 8.38 1.97
N PHE A 32 -2.41 8.28 3.28
CA PHE A 32 -3.63 8.37 4.07
C PHE A 32 -3.78 9.80 4.59
N PRO A 33 -4.92 10.14 5.16
CA PRO A 33 -5.06 11.47 5.78
C PRO A 33 -4.06 11.66 6.90
N ARG A 34 -3.66 12.89 7.12
CA ARG A 34 -2.72 13.21 8.18
C ARG A 34 -3.27 12.70 9.50
N GLY A 35 -2.38 12.25 10.35
CA GLY A 35 -2.77 11.72 11.64
C GLY A 35 -3.10 10.25 11.64
N THR A 36 -3.19 9.62 10.47
CA THR A 36 -3.51 8.20 10.41
C THR A 36 -2.31 7.38 10.88
N GLU A 37 -2.59 6.39 11.74
CA GLU A 37 -1.57 5.49 12.25
C GLU A 37 -2.07 4.07 12.09
N ILE A 38 -1.35 3.25 11.36
CA ILE A 38 -1.75 1.88 11.09
C ILE A 38 -0.54 0.98 11.24
N ASP A 39 -0.76 -0.20 11.80
CA ASP A 39 0.24 -1.23 11.86
C ASP A 39 -0.31 -2.38 11.03
N GLY A 40 0.08 -2.46 9.79
CA GLY A 40 -0.54 -3.38 8.84
C GLY A 40 0.16 -4.70 8.65
N GLY A 41 1.15 -4.99 9.46
CA GLY A 41 1.85 -6.27 9.31
C GLY A 41 3.02 -6.16 8.36
N ASN A 42 2.77 -5.99 7.09
CA ASN A 42 3.85 -5.84 6.13
C ASN A 42 4.05 -4.38 5.70
N TYR A 43 3.36 -3.46 6.34
CA TYR A 43 3.60 -2.05 6.13
C TYR A 43 3.06 -1.29 7.33
N TYR A 44 3.44 -0.03 7.44
CA TYR A 44 2.97 0.82 8.51
C TYR A 44 2.50 2.14 7.93
N VAL A 45 1.64 2.84 8.65
CA VAL A 45 1.27 4.20 8.29
C VAL A 45 1.54 5.08 9.50
N ARG A 46 2.30 6.15 9.29
CA ARG A 46 2.66 7.07 10.36
C ARG A 46 2.33 8.48 9.89
N ASP A 47 1.39 9.11 10.56
CA ASP A 47 0.93 10.45 10.22
C ASP A 47 0.54 10.50 8.74
N GLY A 48 -0.12 9.45 8.29
CA GLY A 48 -0.61 9.38 6.92
C GLY A 48 0.38 8.89 5.89
N ILE A 49 1.64 8.75 6.25
CA ILE A 49 2.68 8.34 5.29
C ILE A 49 2.86 6.83 5.36
N VAL A 50 2.77 6.18 4.22
CA VAL A 50 2.97 4.73 4.17
C VAL A 50 4.46 4.44 4.26
N VAL A 51 4.83 3.53 5.14
CA VAL A 51 6.22 3.13 5.33
C VAL A 51 6.32 1.65 5.01
N ILE A 52 7.16 1.32 4.06
CA ILE A 52 7.36 -0.06 3.63
C ILE A 52 8.72 -0.52 4.17
N PRO A 53 8.73 -1.46 5.12
CA PRO A 53 9.99 -1.91 5.71
C PRO A 53 10.86 -2.63 4.69
N LYS A 54 12.13 -2.80 5.05
CA LYS A 54 13.05 -3.51 4.16
C LYS A 54 12.58 -4.94 3.93
N ASN A 55 12.92 -5.44 2.76
CA ASN A 55 12.64 -6.82 2.39
C ASN A 55 11.14 -7.14 2.32
N THR A 56 10.32 -6.14 2.08
CA THR A 56 8.88 -6.36 1.97
C THR A 56 8.54 -6.85 0.57
N VAL A 57 7.68 -7.85 0.51
CA VAL A 57 7.19 -8.39 -0.76
C VAL A 57 5.70 -8.06 -0.86
N LEU A 58 5.32 -7.39 -1.92
CA LEU A 58 3.92 -7.08 -2.19
C LEU A 58 3.50 -7.80 -3.47
N ALA A 59 2.42 -8.52 -3.39
CA ALA A 59 1.93 -9.28 -4.54
C ALA A 59 1.41 -8.35 -5.63
N ASP A 60 1.19 -8.91 -6.81
CA ASP A 60 0.61 -8.14 -7.91
C ASP A 60 -0.68 -7.48 -7.48
N GLU A 61 -0.85 -6.25 -7.91
CA GLU A 61 -2.08 -5.49 -7.72
C GLU A 61 -2.45 -5.23 -6.27
N THR A 62 -1.47 -5.25 -5.38
CA THR A 62 -1.70 -4.86 -4.00
C THR A 62 -2.06 -3.38 -3.95
N TYR A 63 -3.07 -3.07 -3.16
CA TYR A 63 -3.47 -1.68 -2.96
C TYR A 63 -3.27 -1.32 -1.50
N ILE A 64 -2.54 -0.24 -1.24
CA ILE A 64 -2.39 0.32 0.10
C ILE A 64 -2.79 1.77 0.02
N GLY A 65 -3.90 2.11 0.65
CA GLY A 65 -4.42 3.47 0.61
C GLY A 65 -5.71 3.56 1.37
N PRO A 66 -6.26 4.77 1.48
CA PRO A 66 -7.39 5.00 2.38
C PRO A 66 -8.72 4.54 1.86
N GLU A 67 -8.95 4.40 0.57
CA GLU A 67 -10.27 4.18 0.17
C GLU A 67 -10.42 3.22 -0.86
N LYS A 68 -10.03 2.20 -0.73
CA LYS A 68 -10.32 1.23 -1.68
C LYS A 68 -11.64 0.59 -1.37
N SER A 69 -12.15 0.78 -1.07
CA SER A 69 -13.13 0.24 -0.67
C SER A 69 -14.24 0.45 -0.71
N GLN A 70 -14.11 0.71 -0.76
CA GLN A 70 -15.02 0.83 -0.67
C GLN A 70 -15.78 0.77 -1.02
N PRO A 71 -15.94 0.59 -1.22
CA PRO A 71 -16.73 0.50 -1.34
C PRO A 71 -17.18 0.10 -1.29
N GLU A 72 -16.87 0.01 -1.35
CA GLU A 72 -17.34 -0.46 -1.36
C GLU A 72 -17.85 -0.66 -0.74
N GLN A 73 -17.59 -0.59 -0.52
CA GLN A 73 -18.04 -0.77 -0.02
C GLN A 73 -18.67 -0.64 0.54
N VAL A 74 -18.79 -0.42 0.62
CA VAL A 74 -19.55 -0.37 1.08
C VAL A 74 -20.12 -0.45 1.42
N ILE A 75 -20.33 -0.43 1.46
CA ILE A 75 -20.99 -0.71 1.78
C ILE A 75 -21.54 -0.94 2.09
N GLN A 76 -21.52 -0.88 2.05
CA GLN A 76 -22.14 -1.22 2.24
C GLN A 76 -22.81 -1.25 2.57
N GLY A 77 -22.80 -1.09 2.64
CA GLY A 77 -23.60 -1.22 2.91
C GLY A 77 -24.11 -0.94 3.22
N GLU A 78 -24.07 -0.90 3.15
CA GLU A 78 -24.64 -0.92 3.39
C GLU A 78 -25.21 -0.91 3.81
N THR A 79 -25.21 -0.83 3.87
CA THR A 79 -25.81 -1.01 4.21
C THR A 79 -26.40 -1.16 4.46
N ASP A 80 -26.44 -1.28 4.50
CA ASP A 80 -27.03 -1.61 4.56
C ASP A 80 -27.34 -1.77 4.63
#